data_bef2777cea98eb543f68ae03127de46f
#
_entry.id   bef2777cea98eb543f68ae03127de46f
#
_cell.length_a   1.000
_cell.length_b   1.000
_cell.length_c   1.000
_cell.angle_alpha   90.00
_cell.angle_beta   90.00
_cell.angle_gamma   90.00
#
_symmetry.space_group_name_H-M   'P 1'
#
loop_
_entity.id
_entity.type
_entity.pdbx_description
1 polymer ?
#
loop_
_entity_poly.entity_id
_entity_poly.type
_entity_poly.pdbx_seq_one_letter_code
_entity_poly.pdbx_strand_id
1 'polypeptide(L)'
;MPASTSWPLPCACIQTDQLGRLRDILEATRLIASYVKDTSETAFRTDIQKQDTVIRRIEIIGEATAHVSQATRRAIPELAFRKMRGMRNIVAHDYANVDLKIVGEVATVHVPEICAVLEKFFARQN
;
A
#
# COMPACT_ATOMS: atom_id res chain seq x y z
N MET A 1 -5.37 -10.39 -33.25
CA MET A 1 -5.28 -10.78 -32.82
C MET A 1 -5.64 -11.02 -32.18
N PRO A 2 -5.76 -11.05 -31.97
CA PRO A 2 -6.14 -11.44 -31.30
C PRO A 2 -6.16 -12.04 -30.41
N ALA A 3 -5.97 -12.43 -30.62
CA ALA A 3 -5.93 -13.44 -29.84
C ALA A 3 -5.68 -13.20 -28.50
N SER A 4 -4.82 -12.62 -28.48
CA SER A 4 -4.48 -12.21 -27.33
C SER A 4 -5.46 -11.96 -26.41
N THR A 5 -6.32 -11.77 -26.84
CA THR A 5 -7.22 -11.29 -26.17
C THR A 5 -7.89 -12.19 -25.39
N SER A 6 -8.01 -13.14 -25.82
CA SER A 6 -8.88 -13.90 -25.28
C SER A 6 -8.47 -14.49 -24.04
N TRP A 7 -7.42 -14.41 -23.59
CA TRP A 7 -7.16 -15.00 -22.47
C TRP A 7 -6.73 -14.18 -21.55
N PRO A 8 -7.44 -13.62 -21.04
CA PRO A 8 -7.16 -12.77 -20.18
C PRO A 8 -6.84 -13.40 -18.98
N LEU A 9 -5.77 -13.71 -18.87
CA LEU A 9 -5.23 -13.83 -17.63
C LEU A 9 -5.43 -12.54 -16.95
N PRO A 10 -5.81 -12.50 -15.71
CA PRO A 10 -6.03 -11.24 -15.02
C PRO A 10 -4.86 -10.29 -15.15
N CYS A 11 -3.66 -10.84 -15.11
CA CYS A 11 -2.49 -10.01 -15.24
C CYS A 11 -2.37 -9.40 -16.62
N ALA A 12 -2.88 -10.06 -17.63
CA ALA A 12 -2.82 -9.53 -18.98
C ALA A 12 -3.74 -8.34 -19.16
N CYS A 13 -4.70 -8.17 -18.26
CA CYS A 13 -5.63 -7.05 -18.34
C CYS A 13 -5.12 -5.82 -17.61
N ILE A 14 -4.05 -5.93 -16.86
CA ILE A 14 -3.55 -4.83 -16.08
C ILE A 14 -2.50 -4.08 -16.90
N GLN A 15 -2.76 -2.80 -17.13
CA GLN A 15 -1.87 -1.98 -17.92
C GLN A 15 -0.57 -1.69 -17.19
N THR A 16 0.46 -1.34 -17.94
CA THR A 16 1.79 -1.10 -17.40
C THR A 16 1.81 -0.02 -16.32
N ASP A 17 1.07 1.06 -16.53
CA ASP A 17 1.02 2.13 -15.54
C ASP A 17 0.35 1.67 -14.25
N GLN A 18 -0.64 0.78 -14.36
CA GLN A 18 -1.29 0.22 -13.18
C GLN A 18 -0.35 -0.69 -12.41
N LEU A 19 0.47 -1.48 -13.12
CA LEU A 19 1.48 -2.28 -12.45
C LEU A 19 2.48 -1.40 -11.71
N GLY A 20 2.82 -0.25 -12.29
CA GLY A 20 3.68 0.72 -11.62
C GLY A 20 3.09 1.23 -10.32
N ARG A 21 1.78 1.52 -10.32
CA ARG A 21 1.10 1.95 -9.09
C ARG A 21 1.15 0.87 -8.02
N LEU A 22 0.93 -0.39 -8.42
CA LEU A 22 0.97 -1.50 -7.49
C LEU A 22 2.39 -1.72 -6.95
N ARG A 23 3.41 -1.53 -7.78
CA ARG A 23 4.79 -1.63 -7.33
C ARG A 23 5.15 -0.53 -6.34
N ASP A 24 4.66 0.68 -6.57
CA ASP A 24 4.88 1.77 -5.63
C ASP A 24 4.26 1.45 -4.27
N ILE A 25 3.08 0.85 -4.28
CA ILE A 25 2.44 0.44 -3.04
C ILE A 25 3.27 -0.65 -2.35
N LEU A 26 3.70 -1.65 -3.11
CA LEU A 26 4.48 -2.74 -2.54
C LEU A 26 5.79 -2.23 -1.94
N GLU A 27 6.48 -1.35 -2.65
CA GLU A 27 7.73 -0.78 -2.14
C GLU A 27 7.49 0.00 -0.87
N ALA A 28 6.43 0.81 -0.83
CA ALA A 28 6.10 1.58 0.37
C ALA A 28 5.81 0.65 1.56
N THR A 29 5.10 -0.46 1.33
CA THR A 29 4.84 -1.41 2.42
C THR A 29 6.12 -2.05 2.94
N ARG A 30 7.03 -2.38 2.05
CA ARG A 30 8.32 -2.96 2.46
C ARG A 30 9.16 -1.99 3.25
N LEU A 31 9.16 -0.73 2.85
CA LEU A 31 9.90 0.30 3.56
C LEU A 31 9.31 0.54 4.94
N ILE A 32 7.99 0.62 5.05
CA ILE A 32 7.35 0.77 6.36
C ILE A 32 7.73 -0.39 7.27
N ALA A 33 7.66 -1.62 6.76
CA ALA A 33 8.03 -2.78 7.55
C ALA A 33 9.46 -2.69 8.05
N SER A 34 10.37 -2.20 7.21
CA SER A 34 11.76 -2.06 7.63
C SER A 34 11.94 -0.96 8.68
N TYR A 35 11.17 0.12 8.58
CA TYR A 35 11.27 1.23 9.53
C TYR A 35 10.75 0.86 10.91
N VAL A 36 9.72 0.03 10.99
CA VAL A 36 9.13 -0.32 12.29
C VAL A 36 9.65 -1.64 12.85
N LYS A 37 10.53 -2.31 12.13
CA LYS A 37 11.09 -3.57 12.58
C LYS A 37 11.79 -3.36 13.92
N ASP A 38 11.49 -4.23 14.87
CA ASP A 38 12.09 -4.17 16.20
C ASP A 38 11.85 -2.85 16.94
N THR A 39 10.78 -2.13 16.57
CA THR A 39 10.45 -0.86 17.19
C THR A 39 9.21 -1.05 18.06
N SER A 40 9.34 -0.75 19.36
CA SER A 40 8.19 -0.81 20.26
C SER A 40 7.29 0.40 20.07
N GLU A 41 6.07 0.32 20.58
CA GLU A 41 5.15 1.45 20.52
C GLU A 41 5.75 2.67 21.21
N THR A 42 6.38 2.46 22.37
CA THR A 42 6.99 3.56 23.10
C THR A 42 8.12 4.21 22.31
N ALA A 43 8.97 3.39 21.68
CA ALA A 43 10.05 3.89 20.86
C ALA A 43 9.52 4.66 19.65
N PHE A 44 8.46 4.17 19.03
CA PHE A 44 7.86 4.85 17.89
C PHE A 44 7.30 6.22 18.28
N ARG A 45 6.70 6.31 19.47
CA ARG A 45 6.11 7.57 19.93
C ARG A 45 7.12 8.66 20.19
N THR A 46 8.37 8.29 20.42
CA THR A 46 9.41 9.28 20.73
C THR A 46 10.36 9.52 19.57
N ASP A 47 10.20 8.80 18.46
CA ASP A 47 11.09 8.93 17.31
C ASP A 47 10.39 9.68 16.19
N ILE A 48 10.54 10.99 16.18
CA ILE A 48 9.86 11.86 15.23
C ILE A 48 10.28 11.53 13.80
N GLN A 49 11.57 11.27 13.58
CA GLN A 49 12.05 10.95 12.24
C GLN A 49 11.38 9.67 11.70
N LYS A 50 11.25 8.67 12.55
CA LYS A 50 10.59 7.43 12.15
C LYS A 50 9.11 7.65 11.89
N GLN A 51 8.45 8.46 12.71
CA GLN A 51 7.05 8.83 12.49
C GLN A 51 6.87 9.48 11.12
N ASP A 52 7.74 10.45 10.82
CA ASP A 52 7.64 11.18 9.56
C ASP A 52 7.85 10.27 8.35
N THR A 53 8.81 9.36 8.43
CA THR A 53 9.07 8.45 7.30
C THR A 53 7.93 7.47 7.10
N VAL A 54 7.36 6.94 8.18
CA VAL A 54 6.22 6.03 8.09
C VAL A 54 4.99 6.75 7.53
N ILE A 55 4.71 7.93 8.05
CA ILE A 55 3.56 8.74 7.59
C ILE A 55 3.70 9.05 6.10
N ARG A 56 4.90 9.41 5.66
CA ARG A 56 5.14 9.68 4.24
C ARG A 56 4.84 8.46 3.37
N ARG A 57 5.24 7.28 3.81
CA ARG A 57 4.99 6.05 3.05
C ARG A 57 3.52 5.66 3.06
N ILE A 58 2.82 5.90 4.15
CA ILE A 58 1.37 5.69 4.21
C ILE A 58 0.67 6.61 3.22
N GLU A 59 1.11 7.86 3.15
CA GLU A 59 0.58 8.83 2.21
C GLU A 59 0.78 8.36 0.76
N ILE A 60 1.96 7.83 0.46
CA ILE A 60 2.26 7.28 -0.86
C ILE A 60 1.33 6.12 -1.22
N ILE A 61 1.06 5.24 -0.25
CA ILE A 61 0.13 4.13 -0.48
C ILE A 61 -1.25 4.67 -0.84
N GLY A 62 -1.74 5.64 -0.09
CA GLY A 62 -3.05 6.23 -0.34
C GLY A 62 -3.12 6.93 -1.70
N GLU A 63 -2.06 7.67 -2.05
CA GLU A 63 -1.97 8.35 -3.33
C GLU A 63 -1.98 7.36 -4.50
N ALA A 64 -1.13 6.35 -4.42
CA ALA A 64 -1.05 5.35 -5.49
C ALA A 64 -2.37 4.61 -5.63
N THR A 65 -3.01 4.28 -4.50
CA THR A 65 -4.29 3.58 -4.52
C THR A 65 -5.38 4.40 -5.20
N ALA A 66 -5.35 5.72 -5.03
CA ALA A 66 -6.34 6.60 -5.66
C ALA A 66 -6.26 6.53 -7.19
N HIS A 67 -5.12 6.15 -7.73
CA HIS A 67 -4.94 6.02 -9.17
C HIS A 67 -5.08 4.59 -9.70
N VAL A 68 -5.46 3.65 -8.85
CA VAL A 68 -5.70 2.27 -9.28
C VAL A 68 -7.09 2.18 -9.91
N SER A 69 -7.17 1.65 -11.11
CA SER A 69 -8.41 1.56 -11.84
C SER A 69 -9.34 0.51 -11.23
N GLN A 70 -10.61 0.60 -11.58
CA GLN A 70 -11.59 -0.37 -11.10
C GLN A 70 -11.29 -1.77 -11.64
N ALA A 71 -10.82 -1.85 -12.89
CA ALA A 71 -10.44 -3.14 -13.46
C ALA A 71 -9.31 -3.79 -12.68
N THR A 72 -8.31 -3.00 -12.28
CA THR A 72 -7.20 -3.50 -11.48
C THR A 72 -7.68 -3.96 -10.11
N ARG A 73 -8.60 -3.22 -9.50
CA ARG A 73 -9.15 -3.61 -8.20
C ARG A 73 -9.87 -4.94 -8.29
N ARG A 74 -10.61 -5.16 -9.36
CA ARG A 74 -11.31 -6.43 -9.55
C ARG A 74 -10.36 -7.59 -9.74
N ALA A 75 -9.19 -7.31 -10.31
CA ALA A 75 -8.19 -8.34 -10.54
C ALA A 75 -7.50 -8.79 -9.26
N ILE A 76 -7.54 -7.98 -8.21
CA ILE A 76 -6.90 -8.32 -6.94
C ILE A 76 -7.92 -8.10 -5.81
N PRO A 77 -8.94 -8.95 -5.72
CA PRO A 77 -10.00 -8.75 -4.73
C PRO A 77 -9.54 -8.92 -3.29
N GLU A 78 -8.38 -9.54 -3.09
CA GLU A 78 -7.84 -9.74 -1.76
C GLU A 78 -7.32 -8.45 -1.12
N LEU A 79 -7.06 -7.43 -1.93
CA LEU A 79 -6.60 -6.15 -1.39
C LEU A 79 -7.77 -5.31 -0.87
N ALA A 80 -7.58 -4.75 0.30
CA ALA A 80 -8.60 -3.89 0.92
C ALA A 80 -8.44 -2.46 0.40
N PHE A 81 -8.77 -2.26 -0.87
CA PHE A 81 -8.55 -0.96 -1.53
C PHE A 81 -9.25 0.20 -0.82
N ARG A 82 -10.40 -0.05 -0.22
CA ARG A 82 -11.13 1.00 0.50
C ARG A 82 -10.32 1.49 1.71
N LYS A 83 -9.75 0.56 2.47
CA LYS A 83 -8.90 0.93 3.61
C LYS A 83 -7.64 1.62 3.13
N MET A 84 -7.08 1.17 2.03
CA MET A 84 -5.86 1.75 1.48
C MET A 84 -6.10 3.19 1.03
N ARG A 85 -7.23 3.45 0.39
CA ARG A 85 -7.58 4.82 0.02
C ARG A 85 -7.77 5.69 1.26
N GLY A 86 -8.32 5.11 2.32
CA GLY A 86 -8.52 5.82 3.58
C GLY A 86 -7.22 6.24 4.25
N MET A 87 -6.12 5.59 3.95
CA MET A 87 -4.82 5.95 4.50
C MET A 87 -4.43 7.38 4.15
N ARG A 88 -4.90 7.88 3.02
CA ARG A 88 -4.67 9.25 2.63
C ARG A 88 -5.30 10.23 3.62
N ASN A 89 -6.45 9.86 4.18
CA ASN A 89 -7.17 10.73 5.10
C ASN A 89 -6.52 10.79 6.48
N ILE A 90 -5.69 9.85 6.83
CA ILE A 90 -5.03 9.84 8.13
C ILE A 90 -4.14 11.07 8.28
N VAL A 91 -3.52 11.50 7.18
CA VAL A 91 -2.61 12.63 7.21
C VAL A 91 -3.10 13.86 6.46
N ALA A 92 -4.18 13.75 5.70
CA ALA A 92 -4.62 14.83 4.82
C ALA A 92 -5.28 15.99 5.53
N HIS A 93 -5.92 15.73 6.67
CA HIS A 93 -6.71 16.75 7.33
C HIS A 93 -5.91 17.66 8.23
N ASP A 94 -5.02 17.13 9.01
CA ASP A 94 -4.26 17.95 9.93
C ASP A 94 -2.99 17.19 10.30
N TYR A 95 -1.92 17.53 9.61
CA TYR A 95 -0.65 16.87 9.82
C TYR A 95 -0.17 16.98 11.27
N ALA A 96 -0.46 18.08 11.92
CA ALA A 96 -0.03 18.31 13.29
C ALA A 96 -0.78 17.45 14.32
N ASN A 97 -1.96 16.99 13.95
CA ASN A 97 -2.80 16.20 14.86
C ASN A 97 -2.97 14.75 14.41
N VAL A 98 -2.02 14.24 13.69
CA VAL A 98 -2.07 12.84 13.25
C VAL A 98 -2.03 11.94 14.49
N ASP A 99 -2.97 11.01 14.57
CA ASP A 99 -3.03 10.07 15.67
C ASP A 99 -1.99 8.98 15.49
N LEU A 100 -0.94 9.04 16.27
CA LEU A 100 0.16 8.07 16.19
C LEU A 100 -0.26 6.64 16.49
N LYS A 101 -1.32 6.47 17.28
CA LYS A 101 -1.85 5.13 17.54
C LYS A 101 -2.41 4.52 16.26
N ILE A 102 -3.15 5.31 15.51
CA ILE A 102 -3.70 4.86 14.22
C ILE A 102 -2.57 4.57 13.25
N VAL A 103 -1.58 5.46 13.17
CA VAL A 103 -0.42 5.27 12.28
C VAL A 103 0.30 3.97 12.64
N GLY A 104 0.52 3.73 13.93
CA GLY A 104 1.18 2.51 14.38
C GLY A 104 0.39 1.26 14.03
N GLU A 105 -0.94 1.31 14.16
CA GLU A 105 -1.79 0.18 13.80
C GLU A 105 -1.75 -0.08 12.30
N VAL A 106 -1.82 0.95 11.49
CA VAL A 106 -1.70 0.80 10.05
C VAL A 106 -0.36 0.16 9.70
N ALA A 107 0.72 0.63 10.29
CA ALA A 107 2.06 0.15 9.96
C ALA A 107 2.29 -1.29 10.39
N THR A 108 1.69 -1.73 11.49
CA THR A 108 1.97 -3.05 12.05
C THR A 108 0.93 -4.10 11.73
N VAL A 109 -0.28 -3.70 11.36
CA VAL A 109 -1.36 -4.65 11.05
C VAL A 109 -1.74 -4.61 9.58
N HIS A 110 -2.10 -3.45 9.08
CA HIS A 110 -2.63 -3.34 7.71
C HIS A 110 -1.55 -3.42 6.64
N VAL A 111 -0.42 -2.80 6.86
CA VAL A 111 0.67 -2.78 5.89
C VAL A 111 1.23 -4.19 5.62
N PRO A 112 1.46 -5.03 6.64
CA PRO A 112 1.90 -6.40 6.36
C PRO A 112 0.92 -7.21 5.53
N GLU A 113 -0.37 -7.00 5.72
CA GLU A 113 -1.39 -7.70 4.94
C GLU A 113 -1.33 -7.28 3.47
N ILE A 114 -1.22 -5.98 3.22
CA ILE A 114 -1.12 -5.45 1.86
C ILE A 114 0.14 -6.00 1.20
N CYS A 115 1.24 -5.99 1.92
CA CYS A 115 2.51 -6.47 1.41
C CYS A 115 2.41 -7.94 0.97
N ALA A 116 1.82 -8.78 1.82
CA ALA A 116 1.70 -10.20 1.53
C ALA A 116 0.86 -10.45 0.27
N VAL A 117 -0.24 -9.72 0.11
CA VAL A 117 -1.09 -9.89 -1.07
C VAL A 117 -0.36 -9.47 -2.34
N LEU A 118 0.33 -8.34 -2.29
CA LEU A 118 1.03 -7.84 -3.46
C LEU A 118 2.24 -8.69 -3.82
N GLU A 119 2.95 -9.22 -2.84
CA GLU A 119 4.06 -10.12 -3.11
C GLU A 119 3.58 -11.38 -3.82
N LYS A 120 2.45 -11.91 -3.39
CA LYS A 120 1.84 -13.05 -4.04
C LYS A 120 1.42 -12.70 -5.47
N PHE A 121 0.79 -11.55 -5.65
CA PHE A 121 0.37 -11.10 -6.95
C PHE A 121 1.55 -11.01 -7.93
N PHE A 122 2.62 -10.36 -7.53
CA PHE A 122 3.78 -10.21 -8.41
C PHE A 122 4.52 -11.53 -8.64
N ALA A 123 4.49 -12.42 -7.69
CA ALA A 123 5.09 -13.74 -7.88
C ALA A 123 4.37 -14.52 -8.99
N ARG A 124 3.06 -14.32 -9.13
CA ARG A 124 2.30 -14.98 -10.19
C ARG A 124 2.56 -14.39 -11.57
N GLN A 125 3.09 -13.16 -11.63
CA GLN A 125 3.40 -12.52 -12.90
C GLN A 125 4.66 -13.07 -13.52
N ASN A 126 5.49 -13.69 -12.74
CA ASN A 126 6.73 -14.30 -13.26
C ASN A 126 6.49 -15.77 -13.65
#